data_de28ceb7cca699228e9f0f32fa83ecd4
#
_entry.id   de28ceb7cca699228e9f0f32fa83ecd4
#
_cell.length_a   1.000
_cell.length_b   1.000
_cell.length_c   1.000
_cell.angle_alpha   90.00
_cell.angle_beta   90.00
_cell.angle_gamma   90.00
#
_symmetry.space_group_name_H-M   'P 1'
#
loop_
_entity.id
_entity.type
_entity.pdbx_description
1 polymer ?
#
loop_
_entity_poly.entity_id
_entity_poly.type
_entity_poly.pdbx_seq_one_letter_code
_entity_poly.pdbx_strand_id
1 'polypeptide(L)'
;FPRRDRSMAVGILTVGPGLGALLAPPLLGGLIIVAGWRAAFIVPALAGFVWLWFWLRYYRSPARHPDITDAERALILADDPQQSSVTEPSSAWADVGRLLRHREVWGLLLSRISNDGAFYFFVSFLPLYLAQVQGFDLREIAAFAWVPFLAADVGALFGGWVGRQLMLRGWSLDAARKSVIWGGAVLVVLT
;
A
#
# COMPACT_ATOMS: atom_id res chain seq x y z
N PHE A 1 15.03 -12.42 -0.33
CA PHE A 1 15.30 -12.11 1.09
C PHE A 1 14.97 -13.33 1.95
N PRO A 2 15.84 -13.69 2.92
CA PRO A 2 15.54 -14.71 3.92
C PRO A 2 14.23 -14.39 4.65
N ARG A 3 13.53 -15.42 5.14
CA ARG A 3 12.25 -15.24 5.87
C ARG A 3 12.33 -14.24 7.02
N ARG A 4 13.49 -14.21 7.69
CA ARG A 4 13.76 -13.30 8.81
C ARG A 4 13.65 -11.82 8.41
N ASP A 5 14.10 -11.46 7.20
CA ASP A 5 14.19 -10.07 6.74
C ASP A 5 13.04 -9.69 5.79
N ARG A 6 12.20 -10.68 5.43
CA ARG A 6 11.07 -10.48 4.51
C ARG A 6 10.07 -9.44 5.03
N SER A 7 9.78 -9.45 6.34
CA SER A 7 8.87 -8.46 6.94
C SER A 7 9.41 -7.03 6.86
N MET A 8 10.71 -6.85 7.05
CA MET A 8 11.37 -5.55 6.91
C MET A 8 11.37 -5.08 5.44
N ALA A 9 11.69 -5.98 4.50
CA ALA A 9 11.65 -5.68 3.08
C ALA A 9 10.25 -5.27 2.61
N VAL A 10 9.21 -6.01 3.03
CA VAL A 10 7.80 -5.66 2.74
C VAL A 10 7.44 -4.33 3.40
N GLY A 11 7.89 -4.06 4.63
CA GLY A 11 7.69 -2.78 5.30
C GLY A 11 8.26 -1.61 4.50
N ILE A 12 9.49 -1.73 3.99
CA ILE A 12 10.12 -0.71 3.14
C ILE A 12 9.35 -0.52 1.83
N LEU A 13 8.90 -1.61 1.20
CA LEU A 13 8.13 -1.54 -0.05
C LEU A 13 6.77 -0.84 0.14
N THR A 14 6.13 -1.00 1.31
CA THR A 14 4.84 -0.34 1.60
C THR A 14 4.96 1.15 1.90
N VAL A 15 6.14 1.67 2.22
CA VAL A 15 6.38 3.11 2.39
C VAL A 15 6.24 3.86 1.06
N GLY A 16 6.63 3.25 -0.06
CA GLY A 16 6.60 3.89 -1.38
C GLY A 16 5.22 4.44 -1.79
N PRO A 17 4.16 3.64 -1.78
CA PRO A 17 2.79 4.10 -2.07
C PRO A 17 2.31 5.21 -1.14
N GLY A 18 2.61 5.15 0.17
CA GLY A 18 2.27 6.19 1.14
C GLY A 18 2.93 7.53 0.80
N LEU A 19 4.24 7.52 0.59
CA LEU A 19 4.99 8.72 0.15
C LEU A 19 4.47 9.24 -1.21
N GLY A 20 4.14 8.35 -2.14
CA GLY A 20 3.56 8.72 -3.42
C GLY A 20 2.23 9.45 -3.25
N ALA A 21 1.33 8.93 -2.44
CA ALA A 21 0.03 9.54 -2.16
C ALA A 21 0.17 10.89 -1.45
N LEU A 22 1.13 11.03 -0.54
CA LEU A 22 1.42 12.28 0.17
C LEU A 22 1.97 13.37 -0.76
N LEU A 23 2.89 13.00 -1.65
CA LEU A 23 3.58 13.94 -2.53
C LEU A 23 2.79 14.27 -3.81
N ALA A 24 1.92 13.38 -4.27
CA ALA A 24 1.20 13.56 -5.54
C ALA A 24 0.36 14.85 -5.60
N PRO A 25 -0.49 15.21 -4.62
CA PRO A 25 -1.30 16.42 -4.70
C PRO A 25 -0.46 17.71 -4.87
N PRO A 26 0.56 18.00 -4.05
CA PRO A 26 1.35 19.21 -4.21
C PRO A 26 2.20 19.19 -5.48
N LEU A 27 2.74 18.06 -5.89
CA LEU A 27 3.53 17.94 -7.12
C LEU A 27 2.66 18.14 -8.36
N LEU A 28 1.53 17.44 -8.44
CA LEU A 28 0.62 17.53 -9.60
C LEU A 28 -0.05 18.90 -9.65
N GLY A 29 -0.50 19.44 -8.52
CA GLY A 29 -1.05 20.77 -8.44
C GLY A 29 -0.04 21.85 -8.86
N GLY A 30 1.20 21.75 -8.39
CA GLY A 30 2.30 22.61 -8.83
C GLY A 30 2.57 22.53 -10.33
N LEU A 31 2.61 21.32 -10.90
CA LEU A 31 2.78 21.11 -12.34
C LEU A 31 1.63 21.72 -13.15
N ILE A 32 0.39 21.59 -12.68
CA ILE A 32 -0.77 22.19 -13.35
C ILE A 32 -0.66 23.71 -13.38
N ILE A 33 -0.27 24.32 -12.27
CA ILE A 33 -0.14 25.78 -12.13
C ILE A 33 0.96 26.33 -13.02
N VAL A 34 2.11 25.66 -13.09
CA VAL A 34 3.30 26.16 -13.81
C VAL A 34 3.28 25.80 -15.30
N ALA A 35 2.89 24.58 -15.66
CA ALA A 35 3.03 24.03 -16.99
C ALA A 35 1.72 23.50 -17.60
N GLY A 36 0.61 23.69 -16.89
CA GLY A 36 -0.72 23.28 -17.34
C GLY A 36 -1.00 21.79 -17.07
N TRP A 37 -2.28 21.40 -17.24
CA TRP A 37 -2.78 20.09 -16.90
C TRP A 37 -2.07 18.93 -17.67
N ARG A 38 -1.60 19.18 -18.89
CA ARG A 38 -0.88 18.16 -19.68
C ARG A 38 0.43 17.74 -19.03
N ALA A 39 1.14 18.68 -18.39
CA ALA A 39 2.39 18.39 -17.70
C ALA A 39 2.18 17.45 -16.51
N ALA A 40 1.04 17.56 -15.82
CA ALA A 40 0.69 16.68 -14.71
C ALA A 40 0.52 15.20 -15.12
N PHE A 41 0.31 14.90 -16.39
CA PHE A 41 0.29 13.53 -16.92
C PHE A 41 1.63 13.13 -17.54
N ILE A 42 2.25 14.03 -18.31
CA ILE A 42 3.48 13.72 -19.05
C ILE A 42 4.66 13.51 -18.10
N VAL A 43 4.83 14.38 -17.10
CA VAL A 43 6.01 14.34 -16.21
C VAL A 43 6.03 13.04 -15.37
N PRO A 44 4.95 12.63 -14.69
CA PRO A 44 4.95 11.35 -13.98
C PRO A 44 5.09 10.14 -14.92
N ALA A 45 4.49 10.20 -16.12
CA ALA A 45 4.64 9.14 -17.10
C ALA A 45 6.11 8.98 -17.54
N LEU A 46 6.81 10.07 -17.84
CA LEU A 46 8.23 10.03 -18.17
C LEU A 46 9.07 9.51 -16.99
N ALA A 47 8.77 9.95 -15.76
CA ALA A 47 9.44 9.41 -14.57
C ALA A 47 9.21 7.89 -14.43
N GLY A 48 8.00 7.40 -14.73
CA GLY A 48 7.69 5.97 -14.79
C GLY A 48 8.49 5.22 -15.85
N PHE A 49 8.67 5.79 -17.05
CA PHE A 49 9.51 5.19 -18.09
C PHE A 49 11.00 5.17 -17.71
N VAL A 50 11.51 6.23 -17.08
CA VAL A 50 12.87 6.27 -16.55
C VAL A 50 13.04 5.17 -15.49
N TRP A 51 12.09 5.04 -14.55
CA TRP A 51 12.12 3.98 -13.56
C TRP A 51 12.07 2.59 -14.20
N LEU A 52 11.19 2.38 -15.20
CA LEU A 52 11.08 1.13 -15.94
C LEU A 52 12.41 0.78 -16.64
N TRP A 53 13.09 1.76 -17.23
CA TRP A 53 14.40 1.56 -17.83
C TRP A 53 15.43 1.11 -16.80
N PHE A 54 15.48 1.75 -15.62
CA PHE A 54 16.33 1.32 -14.50
C PHE A 54 15.97 -0.10 -14.05
N TRP A 55 14.67 -0.39 -13.90
CA TRP A 55 14.23 -1.73 -13.54
C TRP A 55 14.72 -2.78 -14.53
N LEU A 56 14.46 -2.62 -15.80
CA LEU A 56 14.87 -3.57 -16.84
C LEU A 56 16.41 -3.71 -16.94
N ARG A 57 17.15 -2.67 -16.61
CA ARG A 57 18.62 -2.70 -16.67
C ARG A 57 19.25 -3.38 -15.47
N TYR A 58 18.69 -3.21 -14.28
CA TYR A 58 19.30 -3.65 -13.02
C TYR A 58 18.63 -4.87 -12.41
N TYR A 59 17.32 -5.07 -12.64
CA TYR A 59 16.63 -6.20 -12.06
C TYR A 59 17.10 -7.51 -12.69
N ARG A 60 17.54 -8.43 -11.83
CA ARG A 60 17.87 -9.82 -12.20
C ARG A 60 17.28 -10.77 -11.17
N SER A 61 16.80 -11.92 -11.67
CA SER A 61 16.34 -12.98 -10.77
C SER A 61 17.51 -13.49 -9.91
N PRO A 62 17.29 -13.80 -8.62
CA PRO A 62 18.32 -14.38 -7.74
C PRO A 62 19.06 -15.58 -8.34
N ALA A 63 18.36 -16.40 -9.13
CA ALA A 63 18.95 -17.55 -9.81
C ALA A 63 20.02 -17.19 -10.87
N ARG A 64 19.96 -15.96 -11.41
CA ARG A 64 20.85 -15.49 -12.52
C ARG A 64 21.67 -14.24 -12.15
N HIS A 65 21.65 -13.86 -10.88
CA HIS A 65 22.39 -12.66 -10.44
C HIS A 65 23.89 -12.98 -10.35
N PRO A 66 24.77 -12.21 -11.04
CA PRO A 66 26.21 -12.51 -11.10
C PRO A 66 26.93 -12.29 -9.77
N ASP A 67 26.45 -11.37 -8.94
CA ASP A 67 27.11 -10.93 -7.71
C ASP A 67 26.67 -11.71 -6.47
N ILE A 68 25.77 -12.70 -6.60
CA ILE A 68 25.30 -13.52 -5.48
C ILE A 68 26.23 -14.73 -5.34
N THR A 69 26.85 -14.90 -4.17
CA THR A 69 27.66 -16.08 -3.84
C THR A 69 26.82 -17.35 -3.81
N ASP A 70 27.44 -18.50 -4.12
CA ASP A 70 26.74 -19.79 -4.12
C ASP A 70 26.15 -20.13 -2.75
N ALA A 71 26.80 -19.72 -1.66
CA ALA A 71 26.30 -19.89 -0.29
C ALA A 71 25.03 -19.04 -0.04
N GLU A 72 25.01 -17.80 -0.51
CA GLU A 72 23.86 -16.91 -0.39
C GLU A 72 22.68 -17.38 -1.27
N ARG A 73 22.99 -17.86 -2.49
CA ARG A 73 22.01 -18.47 -3.39
C ARG A 73 21.37 -19.70 -2.75
N ALA A 74 22.16 -20.57 -2.16
CA ALA A 74 21.67 -21.76 -1.46
C ALA A 74 20.78 -21.38 -0.26
N LEU A 75 21.13 -20.34 0.49
CA LEU A 75 20.34 -19.83 1.61
C LEU A 75 19.00 -19.27 1.15
N ILE A 76 18.97 -18.49 0.05
CA ILE A 76 17.74 -17.93 -0.51
C ILE A 76 16.82 -19.03 -1.04
N LEU A 77 17.38 -20.03 -1.72
CA LEU A 77 16.63 -21.16 -2.29
C LEU A 77 16.13 -22.14 -1.22
N ALA A 78 16.93 -22.40 -0.17
CA ALA A 78 16.54 -23.27 0.94
C ALA A 78 15.38 -22.68 1.76
N ASP A 79 15.26 -21.36 1.79
CA ASP A 79 14.21 -20.64 2.54
C ASP A 79 12.92 -20.45 1.72
N ASP A 80 12.88 -20.89 0.46
CA ASP A 80 11.70 -20.81 -0.41
C ASP A 80 11.12 -22.21 -0.73
N PRO A 81 10.21 -22.72 0.14
CA PRO A 81 9.58 -24.03 -0.07
C PRO A 81 8.67 -24.08 -1.32
N GLN A 82 8.31 -22.93 -1.88
CA GLN A 82 7.44 -22.88 -3.06
C GLN A 82 8.17 -23.18 -4.36
N GLN A 83 9.51 -23.13 -4.40
CA GLN A 83 10.27 -23.60 -5.55
C GLN A 83 10.42 -25.13 -5.59
N SER A 84 10.22 -25.81 -4.47
CA SER A 84 10.27 -27.29 -4.40
C SER A 84 8.94 -27.96 -4.79
N SER A 85 7.85 -27.19 -4.82
CA SER A 85 6.57 -27.64 -5.33
C SER A 85 6.23 -26.85 -6.60
N VAL A 86 6.82 -27.25 -7.72
CA VAL A 86 6.19 -27.02 -9.03
C VAL A 86 4.95 -27.93 -9.01
N THR A 87 3.95 -27.50 -8.24
CA THR A 87 2.60 -28.02 -8.41
C THR A 87 2.22 -27.63 -9.84
N GLU A 88 1.92 -28.63 -10.67
CA GLU A 88 1.30 -28.47 -11.97
C GLU A 88 0.37 -27.26 -11.95
N PRO A 89 0.36 -26.38 -12.96
CA PRO A 89 -0.50 -25.21 -12.98
C PRO A 89 -1.95 -25.68 -12.91
N SER A 90 -2.45 -25.81 -11.68
CA SER A 90 -3.89 -25.95 -11.49
C SER A 90 -4.53 -24.72 -12.13
N SER A 91 -5.62 -24.90 -12.84
CA SER A 91 -6.32 -23.77 -13.44
C SER A 91 -6.52 -22.68 -12.36
N ALA A 92 -6.00 -21.47 -12.57
CA ALA A 92 -6.12 -20.38 -11.61
C ALA A 92 -7.58 -20.17 -11.15
N TRP A 93 -8.53 -20.47 -12.03
CA TRP A 93 -9.96 -20.43 -11.74
C TRP A 93 -10.44 -21.51 -10.77
N ALA A 94 -9.86 -22.71 -10.83
CA ALA A 94 -10.17 -23.78 -9.88
C ALA A 94 -9.66 -23.44 -8.47
N ASP A 95 -8.50 -22.81 -8.37
CA ASP A 95 -7.95 -22.37 -7.09
C ASP A 95 -8.76 -21.20 -6.52
N VAL A 96 -9.19 -20.23 -7.34
CA VAL A 96 -10.13 -19.17 -6.93
C VAL A 96 -11.44 -19.77 -6.41
N GLY A 97 -12.03 -20.75 -7.12
CA GLY A 97 -13.24 -21.43 -6.69
C GLY A 97 -13.09 -22.16 -5.34
N ARG A 98 -11.88 -22.70 -5.07
CA ARG A 98 -11.56 -23.33 -3.80
C ARG A 98 -11.44 -22.30 -2.68
N LEU A 99 -10.75 -21.18 -2.92
CA LEU A 99 -10.59 -20.08 -1.98
C LEU A 99 -11.94 -19.46 -1.59
N LEU A 100 -12.85 -19.24 -2.53
CA LEU A 100 -14.18 -18.70 -2.29
C LEU A 100 -15.11 -19.59 -1.43
N ARG A 101 -14.74 -20.86 -1.19
CA ARG A 101 -15.45 -21.75 -0.25
C ARG A 101 -15.13 -21.45 1.22
N HIS A 102 -14.04 -20.73 1.50
CA HIS A 102 -13.63 -20.37 2.85
C HIS A 102 -14.34 -19.09 3.31
N ARG A 103 -15.07 -19.16 4.42
CA ARG A 103 -15.79 -17.98 4.99
C ARG A 103 -14.85 -16.84 5.35
N GLU A 104 -13.62 -17.14 5.71
CA GLU A 104 -12.56 -16.18 6.04
C GLU A 104 -12.22 -15.29 4.84
N VAL A 105 -12.25 -15.86 3.64
CA VAL A 105 -12.03 -15.13 2.38
C VAL A 105 -13.14 -14.12 2.14
N TRP A 106 -14.40 -14.47 2.40
CA TRP A 106 -15.51 -13.54 2.29
C TRP A 106 -15.41 -12.39 3.31
N GLY A 107 -14.98 -12.67 4.54
CA GLY A 107 -14.72 -11.63 5.54
C GLY A 107 -13.64 -10.64 5.07
N LEU A 108 -12.56 -11.13 4.49
CA LEU A 108 -11.50 -10.28 3.92
C LEU A 108 -12.00 -9.48 2.71
N LEU A 109 -12.74 -10.10 1.80
CA LEU A 109 -13.29 -9.43 0.61
C LEU A 109 -14.26 -8.31 1.00
N LEU A 110 -15.21 -8.59 1.89
CA LEU A 110 -16.17 -7.58 2.34
C LEU A 110 -15.48 -6.42 3.06
N SER A 111 -14.54 -6.73 3.95
CA SER A 111 -13.74 -5.70 4.62
C SER A 111 -12.99 -4.83 3.61
N ARG A 112 -12.40 -5.44 2.58
CA ARG A 112 -11.62 -4.74 1.56
C ARG A 112 -12.51 -3.86 0.69
N ILE A 113 -13.63 -4.41 0.20
CA ILE A 113 -14.60 -3.67 -0.63
C ILE A 113 -15.14 -2.45 0.12
N SER A 114 -15.51 -2.63 1.40
CA SER A 114 -16.05 -1.54 2.22
C SER A 114 -14.99 -0.45 2.49
N ASN A 115 -13.79 -0.86 2.88
CA ASN A 115 -12.71 0.08 3.20
C ASN A 115 -12.21 0.81 1.96
N ASP A 116 -11.90 0.08 0.89
CA ASP A 116 -11.34 0.67 -0.33
C ASP A 116 -12.40 1.52 -1.04
N GLY A 117 -13.67 1.09 -1.06
CA GLY A 117 -14.78 1.87 -1.60
C GLY A 117 -14.93 3.23 -0.92
N ALA A 118 -14.95 3.26 0.40
CA ALA A 118 -15.01 4.51 1.17
C ALA A 118 -13.76 5.38 0.95
N PHE A 119 -12.57 4.78 0.95
CA PHE A 119 -11.31 5.50 0.74
C PHE A 119 -11.25 6.15 -0.66
N TYR A 120 -11.54 5.38 -1.72
CA TYR A 120 -11.51 5.91 -3.08
C TYR A 120 -12.60 6.94 -3.34
N PHE A 121 -13.78 6.77 -2.75
CA PHE A 121 -14.83 7.80 -2.78
C PHE A 121 -14.29 9.10 -2.18
N PHE A 122 -13.75 9.04 -0.98
CA PHE A 122 -13.21 10.22 -0.30
C PHE A 122 -12.09 10.89 -1.11
N VAL A 123 -11.10 10.13 -1.57
CA VAL A 123 -9.97 10.64 -2.36
C VAL A 123 -10.44 11.31 -3.66
N SER A 124 -11.45 10.74 -4.32
CA SER A 124 -11.95 11.26 -5.60
C SER A 124 -12.80 12.51 -5.45
N PHE A 125 -13.63 12.56 -4.40
CA PHE A 125 -14.57 13.66 -4.20
C PHE A 125 -14.04 14.80 -3.32
N LEU A 126 -13.00 14.57 -2.52
CA LEU A 126 -12.43 15.60 -1.65
C LEU A 126 -11.99 16.85 -2.42
N PRO A 127 -11.22 16.77 -3.52
CA PRO A 127 -10.83 17.98 -4.26
C PRO A 127 -12.04 18.74 -4.82
N LEU A 128 -13.05 18.01 -5.29
CA LEU A 128 -14.28 18.59 -5.82
C LEU A 128 -15.08 19.31 -4.71
N TYR A 129 -15.19 18.69 -3.54
CA TYR A 129 -15.83 19.28 -2.36
C TYR A 129 -15.10 20.57 -1.91
N LEU A 130 -13.77 20.53 -1.84
CA LEU A 130 -12.98 21.72 -1.48
C LEU A 130 -13.18 22.87 -2.48
N ALA A 131 -13.24 22.56 -3.78
CA ALA A 131 -13.46 23.57 -4.81
C ALA A 131 -14.89 24.10 -4.82
N GLN A 132 -15.91 23.25 -4.78
CA GLN A 132 -17.30 23.65 -5.00
C GLN A 132 -18.01 24.14 -3.74
N VAL A 133 -17.69 23.56 -2.57
CA VAL A 133 -18.38 23.86 -1.31
C VAL A 133 -17.56 24.83 -0.46
N GLN A 134 -16.25 24.63 -0.37
CA GLN A 134 -15.37 25.48 0.43
C GLN A 134 -14.76 26.65 -0.35
N GLY A 135 -14.92 26.66 -1.68
CA GLY A 135 -14.44 27.74 -2.53
C GLY A 135 -12.91 27.79 -2.70
N PHE A 136 -12.21 26.70 -2.40
CA PHE A 136 -10.76 26.62 -2.52
C PHE A 136 -10.33 26.75 -3.98
N ASP A 137 -9.29 27.54 -4.22
CA ASP A 137 -8.63 27.60 -5.51
C ASP A 137 -7.68 26.40 -5.72
N LEU A 138 -7.15 26.26 -6.94
CA LEU A 138 -6.25 25.16 -7.28
C LEU A 138 -4.98 25.14 -6.42
N ARG A 139 -4.48 26.32 -6.01
CA ARG A 139 -3.27 26.43 -5.18
C ARG A 139 -3.53 25.96 -3.76
N GLU A 140 -4.68 26.34 -3.21
CA GLU A 140 -5.11 25.91 -1.88
C GLU A 140 -5.37 24.40 -1.85
N ILE A 141 -6.03 23.84 -2.87
CA ILE A 141 -6.22 22.40 -3.00
C ILE A 141 -4.86 21.70 -3.07
N ALA A 142 -3.93 22.14 -3.91
CA ALA A 142 -2.59 21.58 -4.00
C ALA A 142 -1.83 21.65 -2.68
N ALA A 143 -2.02 22.71 -1.91
CA ALA A 143 -1.37 22.93 -0.62
C ALA A 143 -1.94 22.05 0.51
N PHE A 144 -3.22 21.67 0.47
CA PHE A 144 -3.89 21.00 1.59
C PHE A 144 -4.37 19.58 1.29
N ALA A 145 -4.51 19.18 0.02
CA ALA A 145 -5.03 17.86 -0.35
C ALA A 145 -4.15 16.67 0.09
N TRP A 146 -2.93 16.89 0.52
CA TRP A 146 -2.04 15.87 1.09
C TRP A 146 -2.34 15.55 2.57
N VAL A 147 -3.00 16.45 3.29
CA VAL A 147 -3.26 16.33 4.74
C VAL A 147 -4.01 15.04 5.11
N PRO A 148 -5.08 14.65 4.40
CA PRO A 148 -5.77 13.38 4.68
C PRO A 148 -4.90 12.15 4.50
N PHE A 149 -3.99 12.15 3.53
CA PHE A 149 -3.05 11.04 3.32
C PHE A 149 -2.06 10.94 4.48
N LEU A 150 -1.51 12.07 4.92
CA LEU A 150 -0.65 12.08 6.10
C LEU A 150 -1.41 11.61 7.35
N ALA A 151 -2.63 12.06 7.54
CA ALA A 151 -3.46 11.64 8.67
C ALA A 151 -3.74 10.12 8.63
N ALA A 152 -3.98 9.56 7.45
CA ALA A 152 -4.14 8.11 7.27
C ALA A 152 -2.87 7.34 7.63
N ASP A 153 -1.69 7.80 7.17
CA ASP A 153 -0.40 7.16 7.47
C ASP A 153 -0.07 7.24 8.96
N VAL A 154 -0.27 8.41 9.58
CA VAL A 154 -0.11 8.59 11.04
C VAL A 154 -1.08 7.70 11.81
N GLY A 155 -2.34 7.62 11.36
CA GLY A 155 -3.36 6.74 11.93
C GLY A 155 -2.97 5.26 11.87
N ALA A 156 -2.41 4.83 10.73
CA ALA A 156 -1.94 3.46 10.55
C ALA A 156 -0.76 3.12 11.50
N LEU A 157 0.22 4.04 11.60
CA LEU A 157 1.35 3.88 12.52
C LEU A 157 0.88 3.86 13.98
N PHE A 158 -0.02 4.77 14.34
CA PHE A 158 -0.58 4.85 15.68
C PHE A 158 -1.38 3.60 16.03
N GLY A 159 -2.22 3.11 15.12
CA GLY A 159 -2.97 1.86 15.29
C GLY A 159 -2.05 0.66 15.48
N GLY A 160 -0.97 0.56 14.70
CA GLY A 160 0.06 -0.47 14.87
C GLY A 160 0.76 -0.38 16.22
N TRP A 161 1.11 0.83 16.65
CA TRP A 161 1.74 1.08 17.96
C TRP A 161 0.80 0.71 19.11
N VAL A 162 -0.47 1.14 19.08
CA VAL A 162 -1.48 0.79 20.10
C VAL A 162 -1.65 -0.73 20.18
N GLY A 163 -1.81 -1.40 19.03
CA GLY A 163 -1.93 -2.86 18.98
C GLY A 163 -0.73 -3.57 19.64
N ARG A 164 0.49 -3.09 19.36
CA ARG A 164 1.71 -3.59 20.02
C ARG A 164 1.69 -3.37 21.54
N GLN A 165 1.29 -2.19 21.99
CA GLN A 165 1.23 -1.88 23.42
C GLN A 165 0.21 -2.77 24.16
N LEU A 166 -0.93 -3.05 23.54
CA LEU A 166 -1.93 -3.96 24.10
C LEU A 166 -1.37 -5.38 24.24
N MET A 167 -0.65 -5.88 23.23
CA MET A 167 0.01 -7.20 23.31
C MET A 167 1.08 -7.24 24.40
N LEU A 168 1.88 -6.19 24.58
CA LEU A 168 2.85 -6.08 25.66
C LEU A 168 2.20 -6.07 27.05
N ARG A 169 0.95 -5.64 27.16
CA ARG A 169 0.12 -5.70 28.38
C ARG A 169 -0.57 -7.05 28.58
N GLY A 170 -0.23 -8.07 27.80
CA GLY A 170 -0.74 -9.44 27.94
C GLY A 170 -2.06 -9.71 27.20
N TRP A 171 -2.53 -8.80 26.32
CA TRP A 171 -3.69 -9.07 25.50
C TRP A 171 -3.36 -10.10 24.42
N SER A 172 -4.33 -10.96 24.09
CA SER A 172 -4.16 -11.85 22.94
C SER A 172 -4.07 -11.03 21.62
N LEU A 173 -3.38 -11.58 20.63
CA LEU A 173 -3.23 -10.97 19.31
C LEU A 173 -4.59 -10.60 18.68
N ASP A 174 -5.58 -11.49 18.82
CA ASP A 174 -6.94 -11.29 18.30
C ASP A 174 -7.67 -10.15 19.02
N ALA A 175 -7.61 -10.12 20.36
CA ALA A 175 -8.23 -9.06 21.14
C ALA A 175 -7.57 -7.69 20.88
N ALA A 176 -6.25 -7.62 20.80
CA ALA A 176 -5.52 -6.38 20.52
C ALA A 176 -5.86 -5.82 19.14
N ARG A 177 -5.93 -6.66 18.11
CA ARG A 177 -6.29 -6.23 16.76
C ARG A 177 -7.75 -5.76 16.67
N LYS A 178 -8.66 -6.51 17.25
CA LYS A 178 -10.09 -6.16 17.27
C LYS A 178 -10.34 -4.85 18.01
N SER A 179 -9.68 -4.60 19.13
CA SER A 179 -9.86 -3.34 19.87
C SER A 179 -9.36 -2.12 19.11
N VAL A 180 -8.26 -2.23 18.34
CA VAL A 180 -7.79 -1.14 17.47
C VAL A 180 -8.81 -0.87 16.36
N ILE A 181 -9.35 -1.91 15.71
CA ILE A 181 -10.35 -1.76 14.65
C ILE A 181 -11.63 -1.13 15.21
N TRP A 182 -12.15 -1.61 16.34
CA TRP A 182 -13.33 -1.04 16.99
C TRP A 182 -13.10 0.40 17.43
N GLY A 183 -11.94 0.71 18.02
CA GLY A 183 -11.59 2.07 18.40
C GLY A 183 -11.59 3.02 17.19
N GLY A 184 -11.00 2.59 16.08
CA GLY A 184 -11.04 3.36 14.82
C GLY A 184 -12.45 3.55 14.27
N ALA A 185 -13.28 2.49 14.28
CA ALA A 185 -14.67 2.57 13.82
C ALA A 185 -15.50 3.55 14.67
N VAL A 186 -15.34 3.52 15.99
CA VAL A 186 -16.02 4.47 16.88
C VAL A 186 -15.62 5.91 16.59
N LEU A 187 -14.31 6.17 16.38
CA LEU A 187 -13.84 7.51 16.02
C LEU A 187 -14.46 8.03 14.72
N VAL A 188 -14.60 7.17 13.70
CA VAL A 188 -15.22 7.53 12.42
C VAL A 188 -16.71 7.86 12.58
N VAL A 189 -17.42 7.19 13.48
CA VAL A 189 -18.86 7.46 13.71
C VAL A 189 -19.08 8.75 14.49
N LEU A 190 -18.09 9.19 15.28
CA LEU A 190 -18.19 10.42 16.08
C LEU A 190 -17.80 11.69 15.32
N THR A 191 -17.24 11.58 14.09
CA THR A 191 -16.87 12.71 13.23
C THR A 191 -17.92 12.97 12.16
#